data_de1c4ed55919343934c795142b73a2b0
#
_entry.id   de1c4ed55919343934c795142b73a2b0
#
_cell.length_a   1.000
_cell.length_b   1.000
_cell.length_c   1.000
_cell.angle_alpha   90.00
_cell.angle_beta   90.00
_cell.angle_gamma   90.00
#
_symmetry.space_group_name_H-M   'P 1'
#
loop_
_entity.id
_entity.type
_entity.pdbx_description
1 polymer ?
#
loop_
_entity_poly.entity_id
_entity_poly.type
_entity_poly.pdbx_seq_one_letter_code
_entity_poly.pdbx_strand_id
1 'polypeptide(L)'
;MEEVQIFSLEANPAVTASKTLCADKIKGATPINHTIKAGDVLELPPCGAYHIMVLVGGKAAFRTAGKEYIWDERVTFVPALDADFSIQAVTDAQLLEIRWEMIESDYALIDEYKTEFPYQQSYATSIQYRDRNKSDKTISRIMLEQRHIPRFAMGSVESYGPDFVKSHDHPMLDQFFVSFPENDMFLLIDYEPYRMQGNEITHIPLGANHGVDVTEKKHLHYMWIYFLIDDTSMKRLDTSHIPTGVMRGFTDEQKGLK
;
A
#
# COMPACT_ATOMS: atom_id res chain seq x y z
N MET A 1 -9.14 13.04 20.86
CA MET A 1 -8.83 12.21 19.70
C MET A 1 -8.59 13.13 18.52
N GLU A 2 -7.60 12.83 17.70
CA GLU A 2 -7.43 13.53 16.43
C GLU A 2 -8.61 13.18 15.51
N GLU A 3 -9.14 14.17 14.78
CA GLU A 3 -10.25 13.94 13.85
C GLU A 3 -9.79 13.05 12.70
N VAL A 4 -10.55 11.98 12.42
CA VAL A 4 -10.27 11.09 11.28
C VAL A 4 -10.54 11.85 9.99
N GLN A 5 -9.54 11.95 9.14
CA GLN A 5 -9.61 12.62 7.85
C GLN A 5 -9.41 11.61 6.73
N ILE A 6 -10.33 11.60 5.77
CA ILE A 6 -10.23 10.78 4.57
C ILE A 6 -9.96 11.72 3.38
N PHE A 7 -8.91 11.43 2.63
CA PHE A 7 -8.47 12.22 1.49
C PHE A 7 -8.70 11.44 0.20
N SER A 8 -9.17 12.12 -0.85
CA SER A 8 -9.35 11.51 -2.17
C SER A 8 -8.05 11.53 -2.96
N LEU A 9 -7.78 10.40 -3.63
CA LEU A 9 -6.77 10.26 -4.67
C LEU A 9 -7.41 10.51 -6.04
N GLU A 10 -6.83 11.38 -6.83
CA GLU A 10 -7.27 11.55 -8.21
C GLU A 10 -6.86 10.33 -9.06
N ALA A 11 -7.79 9.82 -9.85
CA ALA A 11 -7.58 8.66 -10.72
C ALA A 11 -7.54 9.00 -12.21
N ASN A 12 -8.22 10.09 -12.60
CA ASN A 12 -8.38 10.50 -13.99
C ASN A 12 -7.71 11.85 -14.24
N PRO A 13 -6.47 11.86 -14.73
CA PRO A 13 -5.74 13.10 -14.92
C PRO A 13 -6.34 13.92 -16.08
N ALA A 14 -6.71 15.16 -15.82
CA ALA A 14 -6.84 16.17 -16.87
C ALA A 14 -5.46 16.61 -17.35
N VAL A 15 -4.50 16.68 -16.43
CA VAL A 15 -3.09 17.00 -16.64
C VAL A 15 -2.23 16.08 -15.76
N THR A 16 -0.96 15.93 -16.11
CA THR A 16 0.01 15.28 -15.22
C THR A 16 0.20 16.12 -13.97
N ALA A 17 -0.02 15.51 -12.80
CA ALA A 17 0.03 16.19 -11.51
C ALA A 17 0.48 15.27 -10.39
N SER A 18 1.04 15.87 -9.34
CA SER A 18 1.41 15.21 -8.09
C SER A 18 0.78 15.95 -6.92
N LYS A 19 0.13 15.22 -6.00
CA LYS A 19 -0.54 15.78 -4.84
C LYS A 19 -0.10 15.05 -3.59
N THR A 20 0.52 15.77 -2.65
CA THR A 20 0.83 15.25 -1.32
C THR A 20 -0.46 15.10 -0.52
N LEU A 21 -0.59 13.99 0.17
CA LEU A 21 -1.74 13.62 1.00
C LEU A 21 -1.27 13.34 2.43
N CYS A 22 -2.17 13.45 3.40
CA CYS A 22 -1.85 13.12 4.80
C CYS A 22 -0.52 13.74 5.29
N ALA A 23 -0.24 15.00 4.88
CA ALA A 23 1.00 15.67 5.24
C ALA A 23 1.19 15.68 6.76
N ASP A 24 2.43 15.40 7.20
CA ASP A 24 2.86 15.44 8.61
C ASP A 24 2.11 14.49 9.57
N LYS A 25 1.30 13.55 9.06
CA LYS A 25 0.60 12.58 9.90
C LYS A 25 1.55 11.52 10.48
N ILE A 26 2.52 11.06 9.69
CA ILE A 26 3.53 10.09 10.11
C ILE A 26 4.90 10.67 9.81
N LYS A 27 5.74 10.77 10.84
CA LYS A 27 7.09 11.33 10.70
C LYS A 27 7.93 10.50 9.73
N GLY A 28 8.50 11.16 8.72
CA GLY A 28 9.33 10.54 7.69
C GLY A 28 8.56 9.83 6.58
N ALA A 29 7.22 9.79 6.63
CA ALA A 29 6.39 9.22 5.58
C ALA A 29 5.61 10.31 4.84
N THR A 30 5.77 10.38 3.52
CA THR A 30 5.04 11.33 2.66
C THR A 30 4.30 10.58 1.57
N PRO A 31 2.98 10.35 1.71
CA PRO A 31 2.17 9.81 0.63
C PRO A 31 1.92 10.86 -0.46
N ILE A 32 2.12 10.47 -1.72
CA ILE A 32 1.89 11.33 -2.88
C ILE A 32 1.09 10.57 -3.92
N ASN A 33 -0.02 11.14 -4.35
CA ASN A 33 -0.76 10.63 -5.49
C ASN A 33 -0.23 11.30 -6.78
N HIS A 34 0.18 10.48 -7.73
CA HIS A 34 0.57 10.92 -9.06
C HIS A 34 -0.47 10.49 -10.08
N THR A 35 -0.87 11.41 -10.91
CA THR A 35 -1.65 11.15 -12.13
C THR A 35 -0.80 11.57 -13.31
N ILE A 36 -0.54 10.67 -14.26
CA ILE A 36 0.35 10.92 -15.39
C ILE A 36 -0.42 10.67 -16.68
N LYS A 37 -0.45 11.70 -17.55
CA LYS A 37 -1.08 11.56 -18.88
C LYS A 37 -0.24 10.65 -19.77
N ALA A 38 -0.92 9.94 -20.66
CA ALA A 38 -0.28 9.11 -21.68
C ALA A 38 0.80 9.90 -22.46
N GLY A 39 2.01 9.37 -22.47
CA GLY A 39 3.17 9.97 -23.11
C GLY A 39 4.03 10.87 -22.19
N ASP A 40 3.49 11.37 -21.09
CA ASP A 40 4.22 12.21 -20.15
C ASP A 40 5.20 11.39 -19.29
N VAL A 41 6.21 12.06 -18.77
CA VAL A 41 7.24 11.51 -17.89
C VAL A 41 7.21 12.23 -16.54
N LEU A 42 7.24 11.45 -15.47
CA LEU A 42 7.46 11.93 -14.11
C LEU A 42 8.92 11.63 -13.73
N GLU A 43 9.68 12.66 -13.46
CA GLU A 43 11.06 12.54 -12.95
C GLU A 43 11.04 12.54 -11.42
N LEU A 44 11.74 11.58 -10.83
CA LEU A 44 11.84 11.36 -9.39
C LEU A 44 13.33 11.29 -9.00
N PRO A 45 14.00 12.45 -8.85
CA PRO A 45 15.41 12.46 -8.49
C PRO A 45 15.65 11.94 -7.08
N PRO A 46 16.87 11.44 -6.78
CA PRO A 46 17.25 11.07 -5.42
C PRO A 46 16.92 12.15 -4.40
N CYS A 47 16.34 11.76 -3.28
CA CYS A 47 15.91 12.70 -2.25
C CYS A 47 16.28 12.27 -0.82
N GLY A 48 17.13 11.25 -0.65
CA GLY A 48 17.49 10.69 0.65
C GLY A 48 16.39 9.83 1.31
N ALA A 49 15.33 9.52 0.55
CA ALA A 49 14.22 8.68 0.96
C ALA A 49 13.96 7.60 -0.11
N TYR A 50 13.39 6.48 0.29
CA TYR A 50 12.90 5.49 -0.68
C TYR A 50 11.65 6.02 -1.40
N HIS A 51 11.63 5.85 -2.72
CA HIS A 51 10.44 5.98 -3.55
C HIS A 51 9.71 4.63 -3.63
N ILE A 52 8.75 4.39 -2.76
CA ILE A 52 7.97 3.16 -2.75
C ILE A 52 6.72 3.40 -3.59
N MET A 53 6.71 2.87 -4.82
CA MET A 53 5.67 3.12 -5.81
C MET A 53 4.67 1.98 -5.87
N VAL A 54 3.39 2.31 -5.98
CA VAL A 54 2.33 1.37 -6.36
C VAL A 54 1.65 1.88 -7.62
N LEU A 55 1.76 1.14 -8.73
CA LEU A 55 0.92 1.39 -9.90
C LEU A 55 -0.49 0.90 -9.57
N VAL A 56 -1.42 1.82 -9.40
CA VAL A 56 -2.82 1.53 -9.05
C VAL A 56 -3.62 1.21 -10.32
N GLY A 57 -3.34 1.93 -11.40
CA GLY A 57 -4.01 1.73 -12.68
C GLY A 57 -3.26 2.35 -13.85
N GLY A 58 -3.59 1.89 -15.06
CA GLY A 58 -2.90 2.30 -16.27
C GLY A 58 -1.71 1.40 -16.63
N LYS A 59 -0.94 1.84 -17.62
CA LYS A 59 0.30 1.18 -18.07
C LYS A 59 1.45 2.16 -18.02
N ALA A 60 2.56 1.77 -17.42
CA ALA A 60 3.71 2.64 -17.23
C ALA A 60 5.05 1.91 -17.43
N ALA A 61 6.05 2.65 -17.89
CA ALA A 61 7.44 2.24 -17.99
C ALA A 61 8.23 2.90 -16.86
N PHE A 62 8.80 2.11 -15.98
CA PHE A 62 9.65 2.51 -14.87
C PHE A 62 11.10 2.41 -15.31
N ARG A 63 11.89 3.49 -15.15
CA ARG A 63 13.29 3.55 -15.58
C ARG A 63 14.19 3.86 -14.40
N THR A 64 15.17 3.00 -14.16
CA THR A 64 16.19 3.18 -13.12
C THR A 64 17.44 2.39 -13.47
N ALA A 65 18.61 2.89 -13.06
CA ALA A 65 19.91 2.25 -13.29
C ALA A 65 20.13 1.83 -14.77
N GLY A 66 19.66 2.66 -15.72
CA GLY A 66 19.80 2.40 -17.17
C GLY A 66 18.92 1.26 -17.72
N LYS A 67 17.96 0.76 -16.95
CA LYS A 67 17.03 -0.29 -17.37
C LYS A 67 15.59 0.24 -17.38
N GLU A 68 14.76 -0.39 -18.21
CA GLU A 68 13.33 -0.11 -18.32
C GLU A 68 12.51 -1.34 -17.94
N TYR A 69 11.43 -1.13 -17.18
CA TYR A 69 10.49 -2.15 -16.71
C TYR A 69 9.08 -1.68 -17.03
N ILE A 70 8.35 -2.42 -17.86
CA ILE A 70 7.00 -2.05 -18.31
C ILE A 70 5.98 -2.88 -17.57
N TRP A 71 5.02 -2.20 -16.93
CA TRP A 71 3.93 -2.81 -16.18
C TRP A 71 2.58 -2.30 -16.68
N ASP A 72 1.62 -3.21 -16.86
CA ASP A 72 0.23 -2.95 -17.24
C ASP A 72 -0.76 -3.56 -16.23
N GLU A 73 -0.24 -3.95 -15.07
CA GLU A 73 -1.00 -4.43 -13.92
C GLU A 73 -0.52 -3.73 -12.64
N ARG A 74 -1.26 -3.90 -11.56
CA ARG A 74 -0.85 -3.41 -10.24
C ARG A 74 0.48 -4.02 -9.83
N VAL A 75 1.43 -3.18 -9.51
CA VAL A 75 2.78 -3.57 -9.11
C VAL A 75 3.29 -2.66 -8.00
N THR A 76 4.01 -3.24 -7.04
CA THR A 76 4.89 -2.50 -6.15
C THR A 76 6.26 -2.42 -6.80
N PHE A 77 6.80 -1.21 -6.93
CA PHE A 77 8.11 -0.96 -7.52
C PHE A 77 8.92 -0.04 -6.61
N VAL A 78 10.15 -0.43 -6.25
CA VAL A 78 11.03 0.38 -5.41
C VAL A 78 12.41 0.42 -6.06
N PRO A 79 12.90 1.58 -6.53
CA PRO A 79 14.28 1.74 -6.98
C PRO A 79 15.25 1.67 -5.80
N ALA A 80 16.55 1.53 -6.07
CA ALA A 80 17.56 1.70 -5.03
C ALA A 80 17.51 3.11 -4.42
N LEU A 81 17.91 3.26 -3.15
CA LEU A 81 17.71 4.49 -2.35
C LEU A 81 18.16 5.75 -3.08
N ASP A 82 19.30 5.80 -3.69
CA ASP A 82 19.84 7.01 -4.33
C ASP A 82 19.96 6.87 -5.85
N ALA A 83 19.12 6.03 -6.46
CA ALA A 83 19.10 5.86 -7.92
C ALA A 83 18.26 6.93 -8.61
N ASP A 84 18.72 7.38 -9.79
CA ASP A 84 17.85 8.12 -10.70
C ASP A 84 16.64 7.27 -11.08
N PHE A 85 15.47 7.86 -11.02
CA PHE A 85 14.23 7.15 -11.26
C PHE A 85 13.25 8.03 -12.05
N SER A 86 12.63 7.46 -13.06
CA SER A 86 11.57 8.12 -13.80
C SER A 86 10.48 7.12 -14.22
N ILE A 87 9.29 7.66 -14.46
CA ILE A 87 8.11 6.88 -14.86
C ILE A 87 7.48 7.54 -16.07
N GLN A 88 7.40 6.84 -17.19
CA GLN A 88 6.66 7.27 -18.36
C GLN A 88 5.30 6.56 -18.42
N ALA A 89 4.22 7.29 -18.49
CA ALA A 89 2.91 6.73 -18.72
C ALA A 89 2.74 6.30 -20.18
N VAL A 90 2.46 5.01 -20.41
CA VAL A 90 2.12 4.47 -21.74
C VAL A 90 0.63 4.71 -22.05
N THR A 91 -0.22 4.57 -21.03
CA THR A 91 -1.61 5.05 -21.00
C THR A 91 -1.75 6.00 -19.84
N ASP A 92 -2.85 6.73 -19.71
CA ASP A 92 -3.12 7.49 -18.50
C ASP A 92 -2.92 6.58 -17.29
N ALA A 93 -2.10 7.01 -16.32
CA ALA A 93 -1.69 6.21 -15.19
C ALA A 93 -1.93 6.90 -13.85
N GLN A 94 -2.29 6.10 -12.85
CA GLN A 94 -2.38 6.52 -11.45
C GLN A 94 -1.38 5.73 -10.62
N LEU A 95 -0.57 6.44 -9.83
CA LEU A 95 0.38 5.85 -8.91
C LEU A 95 0.24 6.47 -7.53
N LEU A 96 0.43 5.62 -6.52
CA LEU A 96 0.71 6.06 -5.16
C LEU A 96 2.20 5.93 -4.91
N GLU A 97 2.83 7.01 -4.48
CA GLU A 97 4.18 7.03 -3.94
C GLU A 97 4.12 7.15 -2.43
N ILE A 98 4.92 6.36 -1.72
CA ILE A 98 5.29 6.62 -0.34
C ILE A 98 6.78 6.98 -0.33
N ARG A 99 7.10 8.25 -0.05
CA ARG A 99 8.48 8.61 0.29
C ARG A 99 8.71 8.25 1.74
N TRP A 100 9.69 7.37 1.97
CA TRP A 100 10.02 6.89 3.30
C TRP A 100 11.45 7.26 3.67
N GLU A 101 11.60 8.17 4.64
CA GLU A 101 12.89 8.67 5.08
C GLU A 101 13.63 7.66 5.94
N MET A 102 14.93 7.53 5.70
CA MET A 102 15.82 6.71 6.51
C MET A 102 16.34 7.49 7.71
N ILE A 103 16.43 6.80 8.85
CA ILE A 103 17.11 7.30 10.04
C ILE A 103 18.46 6.61 10.18
N GLU A 104 19.34 7.13 11.03
CA GLU A 104 20.71 6.62 11.19
C GLU A 104 20.80 5.10 11.42
N SER A 105 19.90 4.56 12.24
CA SER A 105 19.87 3.12 12.52
C SER A 105 19.45 2.24 11.33
N ASP A 106 18.82 2.81 10.31
CA ASP A 106 18.31 2.04 9.16
C ASP A 106 19.44 1.62 8.20
N TYR A 107 20.50 2.39 8.10
CA TYR A 107 21.57 2.12 7.14
C TYR A 107 22.26 0.76 7.39
N ALA A 108 22.44 0.38 8.66
CA ALA A 108 22.95 -0.95 9.01
C ALA A 108 21.99 -2.08 8.58
N LEU A 109 20.67 -1.83 8.65
CA LEU A 109 19.64 -2.80 8.25
C LEU A 109 19.57 -2.95 6.72
N ILE A 110 19.79 -1.87 5.95
CA ILE A 110 19.84 -1.96 4.49
C ILE A 110 20.93 -2.96 4.06
N ASP A 111 22.11 -2.89 4.67
CA ASP A 111 23.21 -3.81 4.39
C ASP A 111 22.91 -5.25 4.84
N GLU A 112 22.20 -5.40 5.96
CA GLU A 112 21.80 -6.70 6.50
C GLU A 112 20.75 -7.39 5.64
N TYR A 113 19.73 -6.66 5.20
CA TYR A 113 18.59 -7.20 4.43
C TYR A 113 18.99 -7.68 3.05
N LYS A 114 20.01 -7.07 2.43
CA LYS A 114 20.51 -7.42 1.08
C LYS A 114 19.41 -7.45 0.02
N THR A 115 18.46 -6.54 0.14
CA THR A 115 17.36 -6.42 -0.83
C THR A 115 17.92 -6.12 -2.21
N GLU A 116 17.52 -6.90 -3.20
CA GLU A 116 17.86 -6.65 -4.59
C GLU A 116 16.97 -5.54 -5.17
N PHE A 117 17.59 -4.50 -5.73
CA PHE A 117 16.88 -3.38 -6.35
C PHE A 117 17.06 -3.35 -7.87
N PRO A 118 16.05 -2.87 -8.64
CA PRO A 118 14.76 -2.45 -8.12
C PRO A 118 13.95 -3.64 -7.59
N TYR A 119 13.33 -3.45 -6.42
CA TYR A 119 12.35 -4.42 -5.94
C TYR A 119 11.08 -4.31 -6.78
N GLN A 120 10.52 -5.44 -7.19
CA GLN A 120 9.31 -5.51 -8.01
C GLN A 120 8.44 -6.66 -7.53
N GLN A 121 7.18 -6.38 -7.25
CA GLN A 121 6.21 -7.41 -6.89
C GLN A 121 4.88 -7.13 -7.60
N SER A 122 4.54 -7.98 -8.55
CA SER A 122 3.19 -7.98 -9.14
C SER A 122 2.14 -8.27 -8.07
N TYR A 123 1.06 -7.51 -8.08
CA TYR A 123 -0.07 -7.72 -7.17
C TYR A 123 -0.65 -9.13 -7.32
N ALA A 124 -0.83 -9.59 -8.56
CA ALA A 124 -1.43 -10.89 -8.85
C ALA A 124 -0.61 -12.08 -8.31
N THR A 125 0.72 -11.93 -8.21
CA THR A 125 1.63 -12.97 -7.73
C THR A 125 2.16 -12.74 -6.31
N SER A 126 1.65 -11.74 -5.62
CA SER A 126 2.00 -11.46 -4.22
C SER A 126 1.63 -12.63 -3.30
N ILE A 127 2.51 -12.96 -2.38
CA ILE A 127 2.32 -14.04 -1.41
C ILE A 127 1.08 -13.77 -0.58
N GLN A 128 0.19 -14.76 -0.48
CA GLN A 128 -0.97 -14.70 0.41
C GLN A 128 -0.59 -15.09 1.84
N TYR A 129 -1.26 -14.47 2.79
CA TYR A 129 -1.06 -14.76 4.21
C TYR A 129 -2.40 -14.88 4.95
N ARG A 130 -2.36 -15.52 6.12
CA ARG A 130 -3.49 -15.56 7.06
C ARG A 130 -3.22 -14.66 8.25
N ASP A 131 -4.29 -14.06 8.73
CA ASP A 131 -4.33 -13.26 9.95
C ASP A 131 -5.59 -13.63 10.73
N ARG A 132 -5.42 -13.89 12.04
CA ARG A 132 -6.50 -14.31 12.94
C ARG A 132 -7.66 -13.32 13.08
N ASN A 133 -7.44 -12.06 12.73
CA ASN A 133 -8.46 -11.01 12.80
C ASN A 133 -9.35 -10.96 11.55
N LYS A 134 -9.07 -11.79 10.55
CA LYS A 134 -9.78 -11.84 9.26
C LYS A 134 -10.54 -13.15 9.11
N SER A 135 -11.62 -13.11 8.35
CA SER A 135 -12.40 -14.29 8.02
C SER A 135 -11.66 -15.19 7.01
N ASP A 136 -12.13 -16.45 6.89
CA ASP A 136 -11.63 -17.37 5.86
C ASP A 136 -12.01 -16.98 4.42
N LYS A 137 -12.95 -16.04 4.25
CA LYS A 137 -13.31 -15.48 2.93
C LYS A 137 -12.27 -14.49 2.42
N THR A 138 -11.57 -13.82 3.33
CA THR A 138 -10.63 -12.76 3.00
C THR A 138 -9.41 -13.30 2.26
N ILE A 139 -8.98 -12.61 1.22
CA ILE A 139 -7.68 -12.79 0.58
C ILE A 139 -6.77 -11.65 1.02
N SER A 140 -5.71 -11.98 1.74
CA SER A 140 -4.69 -11.01 2.15
C SER A 140 -3.39 -11.28 1.39
N ARG A 141 -2.73 -10.23 0.91
CA ARG A 141 -1.48 -10.32 0.14
C ARG A 141 -0.40 -9.45 0.76
N ILE A 142 0.82 -9.92 0.74
CA ILE A 142 2.02 -9.15 1.09
C ILE A 142 2.54 -8.52 -0.20
N MET A 143 2.48 -7.19 -0.32
CA MET A 143 2.92 -6.46 -1.51
C MET A 143 4.37 -6.00 -1.38
N LEU A 144 4.84 -5.75 -0.17
CA LEU A 144 6.22 -5.51 0.18
C LEU A 144 6.45 -6.09 1.57
N GLU A 145 7.27 -7.15 1.62
CA GLU A 145 7.54 -7.87 2.86
C GLU A 145 8.37 -7.01 3.82
N GLN A 146 8.23 -7.28 5.12
CA GLN A 146 9.15 -6.76 6.12
C GLN A 146 10.59 -7.21 5.82
N ARG A 147 11.56 -6.40 6.23
CA ARG A 147 13.00 -6.63 6.00
C ARG A 147 13.45 -6.56 4.53
N HIS A 148 12.68 -5.84 3.70
CA HIS A 148 13.14 -5.36 2.40
C HIS A 148 13.52 -3.88 2.48
N ILE A 149 12.67 -3.11 3.16
CA ILE A 149 12.89 -1.69 3.50
C ILE A 149 12.84 -1.57 5.02
N PRO A 150 13.80 -0.91 5.67
CA PRO A 150 13.80 -0.74 7.13
C PRO A 150 12.51 -0.13 7.66
N ARG A 151 11.96 -0.73 8.72
CA ARG A 151 10.76 -0.26 9.44
C ARG A 151 9.51 -0.09 8.57
N PHE A 152 9.43 -0.80 7.44
CA PHE A 152 8.33 -0.69 6.48
C PHE A 152 7.80 -2.06 6.08
N ALA A 153 6.48 -2.16 5.92
CA ALA A 153 5.81 -3.30 5.31
C ALA A 153 4.50 -2.86 4.68
N MET A 154 4.09 -3.52 3.60
CA MET A 154 2.86 -3.19 2.89
C MET A 154 2.16 -4.44 2.37
N GLY A 155 0.85 -4.43 2.45
CA GLY A 155 0.04 -5.48 1.87
C GLY A 155 -1.39 -5.04 1.58
N SER A 156 -2.23 -5.99 1.22
CA SER A 156 -3.62 -5.72 0.89
C SER A 156 -4.58 -6.71 1.54
N VAL A 157 -5.81 -6.28 1.65
CA VAL A 157 -6.95 -7.08 2.09
C VAL A 157 -8.04 -6.95 1.06
N GLU A 158 -8.57 -8.08 0.60
CA GLU A 158 -9.63 -8.15 -0.38
C GLU A 158 -10.70 -9.14 0.05
N SER A 159 -11.97 -8.75 -0.02
CA SER A 159 -13.11 -9.62 0.26
C SER A 159 -14.38 -9.09 -0.42
N TYR A 160 -15.40 -9.93 -0.49
CA TYR A 160 -16.75 -9.54 -0.92
C TYR A 160 -17.72 -9.72 0.23
N GLY A 161 -18.52 -8.68 0.50
CA GLY A 161 -19.46 -8.65 1.63
C GLY A 161 -20.58 -9.69 1.57
N PRO A 162 -21.18 -10.01 2.70
CA PRO A 162 -20.82 -9.46 4.01
C PRO A 162 -19.56 -10.12 4.57
N ASP A 163 -18.64 -9.29 5.07
CA ASP A 163 -17.41 -9.73 5.72
C ASP A 163 -16.87 -8.63 6.65
N PHE A 164 -15.84 -8.96 7.43
CA PHE A 164 -15.23 -8.02 8.37
C PHE A 164 -13.76 -8.34 8.66
N VAL A 165 -13.04 -7.33 9.15
CA VAL A 165 -11.78 -7.47 9.88
C VAL A 165 -12.06 -7.06 11.32
N LYS A 166 -11.82 -7.98 12.28
CA LYS A 166 -12.04 -7.69 13.70
C LYS A 166 -11.24 -6.48 14.16
N SER A 167 -11.86 -5.64 14.96
CA SER A 167 -11.18 -4.51 15.57
C SER A 167 -10.00 -4.97 16.43
N HIS A 168 -8.86 -4.35 16.23
CA HIS A 168 -7.60 -4.62 16.93
C HIS A 168 -6.71 -3.37 16.89
N ASP A 169 -5.63 -3.39 17.65
CA ASP A 169 -4.68 -2.29 17.74
C ASP A 169 -3.25 -2.72 17.39
N HIS A 170 -2.45 -1.75 16.99
CA HIS A 170 -1.03 -1.91 16.74
C HIS A 170 -0.23 -0.83 17.51
N PRO A 171 0.16 -1.09 18.75
CA PRO A 171 0.86 -0.08 19.56
C PRO A 171 2.31 0.19 19.10
N MET A 172 2.82 -0.56 18.13
CA MET A 172 4.20 -0.50 17.69
C MET A 172 4.38 0.00 16.24
N LEU A 173 3.31 0.42 15.58
CA LEU A 173 3.39 0.95 14.22
C LEU A 173 2.30 2.00 13.97
N ASP A 174 2.64 2.94 13.13
CA ASP A 174 1.72 3.87 12.48
C ASP A 174 1.31 3.34 11.11
N GLN A 175 0.17 3.78 10.56
CA GLN A 175 -0.29 3.21 9.31
C GLN A 175 -1.20 4.12 8.49
N PHE A 176 -1.14 3.91 7.17
CA PHE A 176 -2.17 4.38 6.26
C PHE A 176 -3.02 3.21 5.75
N PHE A 177 -4.32 3.46 5.61
CA PHE A 177 -5.18 2.64 4.76
C PHE A 177 -5.44 3.38 3.46
N VAL A 178 -5.30 2.66 2.34
CA VAL A 178 -5.49 3.20 0.99
C VAL A 178 -6.42 2.29 0.22
N SER A 179 -7.56 2.81 -0.19
CA SER A 179 -8.55 2.07 -0.96
C SER A 179 -8.14 1.94 -2.43
N PHE A 180 -8.25 0.73 -2.97
CA PHE A 180 -8.28 0.54 -4.42
C PHE A 180 -9.58 1.09 -5.03
N PRO A 181 -9.62 1.41 -6.34
CA PRO A 181 -10.75 2.07 -6.99
C PRO A 181 -12.12 1.41 -6.77
N GLU A 182 -12.13 0.09 -6.62
CA GLU A 182 -13.34 -0.74 -6.46
C GLU A 182 -13.86 -0.85 -5.02
N ASN A 183 -13.15 -0.29 -4.03
CA ASN A 183 -13.50 -0.43 -2.61
C ASN A 183 -14.77 0.32 -2.23
N ASP A 184 -15.57 -0.30 -1.35
CA ASP A 184 -16.68 0.36 -0.63
C ASP A 184 -16.87 -0.35 0.72
N MET A 185 -16.28 0.21 1.77
CA MET A 185 -16.24 -0.38 3.11
C MET A 185 -16.57 0.65 4.19
N PHE A 186 -16.79 0.17 5.40
CA PHE A 186 -16.74 0.97 6.62
C PHE A 186 -15.45 0.66 7.38
N LEU A 187 -14.61 1.67 7.53
CA LEU A 187 -13.48 1.64 8.44
C LEU A 187 -13.98 1.99 9.85
N LEU A 188 -13.67 1.16 10.83
CA LEU A 188 -13.97 1.41 12.24
C LEU A 188 -12.71 1.94 12.89
N ILE A 189 -12.76 3.11 13.51
CA ILE A 189 -11.68 3.66 14.33
C ILE A 189 -12.26 3.94 15.71
N ASP A 190 -11.73 3.31 16.74
CA ASP A 190 -12.26 3.34 18.11
C ASP A 190 -13.77 3.05 18.15
N TYR A 191 -14.19 2.08 17.33
CA TYR A 191 -15.57 1.61 17.13
C TYR A 191 -16.51 2.58 16.41
N GLU A 192 -16.06 3.76 16.00
CA GLU A 192 -16.83 4.70 15.19
C GLU A 192 -16.67 4.39 13.70
N PRO A 193 -17.78 4.29 12.93
CA PRO A 193 -17.73 3.91 11.52
C PRO A 193 -17.47 5.12 10.61
N TYR A 194 -16.49 5.00 9.71
CA TYR A 194 -16.18 5.95 8.65
C TYR A 194 -16.30 5.24 7.31
N ARG A 195 -17.19 5.73 6.42
CA ARG A 195 -17.28 5.13 5.08
C ARG A 195 -16.03 5.49 4.29
N MET A 196 -15.36 4.47 3.77
CA MET A 196 -14.18 4.60 2.92
C MET A 196 -14.46 3.95 1.57
N GLN A 197 -14.46 4.79 0.52
CA GLN A 197 -14.76 4.39 -0.87
C GLN A 197 -13.47 4.23 -1.69
N GLY A 198 -13.61 3.89 -2.97
CA GLY A 198 -12.47 3.76 -3.87
C GLY A 198 -11.67 5.05 -4.03
N ASN A 199 -10.36 4.92 -4.20
CA ASN A 199 -9.42 6.04 -4.34
C ASN A 199 -9.42 6.99 -3.13
N GLU A 200 -9.34 6.45 -1.93
CA GLU A 200 -9.25 7.22 -0.69
C GLU A 200 -8.08 6.74 0.16
N ILE A 201 -7.49 7.65 0.93
CA ILE A 201 -6.45 7.38 1.91
C ILE A 201 -6.81 8.01 3.25
N THR A 202 -6.51 7.32 4.33
CA THR A 202 -6.62 7.83 5.68
C THR A 202 -5.45 7.37 6.56
N HIS A 203 -5.12 8.18 7.53
CA HIS A 203 -4.21 7.83 8.62
C HIS A 203 -4.98 7.17 9.76
N ILE A 204 -4.46 6.06 10.25
CA ILE A 204 -4.93 5.42 11.49
C ILE A 204 -3.88 5.69 12.55
N PRO A 205 -4.20 6.46 13.60
CA PRO A 205 -3.24 6.85 14.61
C PRO A 205 -2.62 5.65 15.34
N LEU A 206 -1.37 5.81 15.75
CA LEU A 206 -0.64 4.83 16.55
C LEU A 206 -1.46 4.35 17.75
N GLY A 207 -1.69 3.05 17.83
CA GLY A 207 -2.42 2.41 18.93
C GLY A 207 -3.95 2.57 18.87
N ALA A 208 -4.52 3.25 17.88
CA ALA A 208 -5.96 3.31 17.71
C ALA A 208 -6.53 1.92 17.43
N ASN A 209 -7.64 1.59 18.08
CA ASN A 209 -8.39 0.37 17.77
C ASN A 209 -9.05 0.54 16.40
N HIS A 210 -8.83 -0.37 15.48
CA HIS A 210 -9.38 -0.28 14.13
C HIS A 210 -9.82 -1.63 13.59
N GLY A 211 -10.86 -1.59 12.77
CA GLY A 211 -11.43 -2.75 12.11
C GLY A 211 -12.09 -2.33 10.79
N VAL A 212 -12.67 -3.27 10.10
CA VAL A 212 -13.35 -3.01 8.84
C VAL A 212 -14.62 -3.86 8.74
N ASP A 213 -15.69 -3.24 8.26
CA ASP A 213 -16.93 -3.91 7.88
C ASP A 213 -17.23 -3.67 6.41
N VAL A 214 -17.66 -4.70 5.72
CA VAL A 214 -18.19 -4.62 4.36
C VAL A 214 -19.57 -5.27 4.29
N THR A 215 -20.54 -4.50 3.83
CA THR A 215 -21.92 -4.94 3.72
C THR A 215 -22.12 -5.82 2.48
N GLU A 216 -23.30 -6.47 2.40
CA GLU A 216 -23.66 -7.33 1.28
C GLU A 216 -23.53 -6.63 -0.07
N LYS A 217 -23.00 -7.35 -1.07
CA LYS A 217 -22.76 -6.89 -2.45
C LYS A 217 -21.77 -5.74 -2.61
N LYS A 218 -20.96 -5.48 -1.59
CA LYS A 218 -19.87 -4.51 -1.65
C LYS A 218 -18.53 -5.22 -1.76
N HIS A 219 -17.55 -4.52 -2.31
CA HIS A 219 -16.19 -5.01 -2.46
C HIS A 219 -15.30 -4.31 -1.43
N LEU A 220 -14.69 -5.10 -0.56
CA LEU A 220 -13.63 -4.67 0.33
C LEU A 220 -12.31 -4.83 -0.40
N HIS A 221 -11.61 -3.76 -0.67
CA HIS A 221 -10.29 -3.84 -1.29
C HIS A 221 -9.42 -2.64 -0.94
N TYR A 222 -8.48 -2.84 0.00
CA TYR A 222 -7.58 -1.78 0.45
C TYR A 222 -6.16 -2.29 0.68
N MET A 223 -5.20 -1.36 0.67
CA MET A 223 -3.83 -1.56 1.15
C MET A 223 -3.72 -1.07 2.59
N TRP A 224 -3.01 -1.83 3.41
CA TRP A 224 -2.42 -1.37 4.65
C TRP A 224 -0.94 -1.08 4.40
N ILE A 225 -0.46 0.05 4.93
CA ILE A 225 0.93 0.50 4.81
C ILE A 225 1.42 0.78 6.21
N TYR A 226 2.40 0.01 6.68
CA TYR A 226 2.90 0.01 8.05
C TYR A 226 4.24 0.72 8.15
N PHE A 227 4.33 1.62 9.11
CA PHE A 227 5.52 2.35 9.51
C PHE A 227 5.86 1.96 10.95
N LEU A 228 6.85 1.10 11.12
CA LEU A 228 7.20 0.56 12.42
C LEU A 228 8.10 1.54 13.19
N ILE A 229 7.93 1.58 14.51
CA ILE A 229 8.73 2.44 15.39
C ILE A 229 10.22 2.05 15.30
N ASP A 230 10.48 0.74 15.26
CA ASP A 230 11.81 0.16 15.15
C ASP A 230 11.76 -1.19 14.45
N ASP A 231 12.93 -1.73 14.10
CA ASP A 231 13.03 -3.04 13.45
C ASP A 231 12.57 -4.19 14.35
N THR A 232 12.71 -4.09 15.66
CA THR A 232 12.31 -5.16 16.59
C THR A 232 10.78 -5.36 16.60
N SER A 233 10.04 -4.32 16.28
CA SER A 233 8.57 -4.35 16.12
C SER A 233 8.12 -5.28 15.00
N MET A 234 8.97 -5.54 14.00
CA MET A 234 8.67 -6.47 12.91
C MET A 234 8.46 -7.91 13.36
N LYS A 235 9.08 -8.33 14.48
CA LYS A 235 8.89 -9.67 15.04
C LYS A 235 7.42 -9.99 15.34
N ARG A 236 6.61 -8.97 15.59
CA ARG A 236 5.17 -9.14 15.82
C ARG A 236 4.43 -9.47 14.53
N LEU A 237 4.87 -8.91 13.40
CA LEU A 237 4.32 -9.25 12.09
C LEU A 237 4.63 -10.70 11.70
N ASP A 238 5.80 -11.22 12.07
CA ASP A 238 6.20 -12.62 11.79
C ASP A 238 5.20 -13.63 12.38
N THR A 239 4.51 -13.26 13.46
CA THR A 239 3.54 -14.14 14.14
C THR A 239 2.09 -13.86 13.76
N SER A 240 1.79 -12.69 13.17
CA SER A 240 0.44 -12.27 12.80
C SER A 240 0.16 -12.40 11.30
N HIS A 241 1.17 -12.24 10.45
CA HIS A 241 1.07 -12.33 8.99
C HIS A 241 1.73 -13.63 8.51
N ILE A 242 1.05 -14.76 8.70
CA ILE A 242 1.62 -16.08 8.40
C ILE A 242 1.45 -16.40 6.92
N PRO A 243 2.52 -16.43 6.11
CA PRO A 243 2.43 -16.78 4.69
C PRO A 243 1.81 -18.15 4.48
N THR A 244 0.88 -18.25 3.54
CA THR A 244 0.24 -19.52 3.17
C THR A 244 0.82 -20.09 1.88
N GLY A 245 1.47 -19.25 1.07
CA GLY A 245 1.99 -19.62 -0.24
C GLY A 245 0.90 -19.91 -1.29
N VAL A 246 -0.38 -19.73 -0.94
CA VAL A 246 -1.49 -20.00 -1.84
C VAL A 246 -1.82 -18.75 -2.64
N MET A 247 -1.68 -18.84 -3.96
CA MET A 247 -2.05 -17.79 -4.89
C MET A 247 -3.43 -18.15 -5.47
N ARG A 248 -4.48 -17.46 -5.01
CA ARG A 248 -5.86 -17.66 -5.50
C ARG A 248 -6.60 -16.34 -5.66
N GLY A 249 -7.50 -16.28 -6.61
CA GLY A 249 -8.48 -15.20 -6.73
C GLY A 249 -9.84 -15.66 -6.23
N PHE A 250 -10.81 -14.75 -6.25
CA PHE A 250 -12.21 -15.07 -5.96
C PHE A 250 -12.87 -15.79 -7.13
N THR A 251 -13.70 -16.78 -6.82
CA THR A 251 -14.62 -17.39 -7.79
C THR A 251 -15.78 -16.44 -8.09
N ASP A 252 -16.49 -16.66 -9.21
CA ASP A 252 -17.67 -15.85 -9.56
C ASP A 252 -18.78 -15.94 -8.50
N GLU A 253 -18.94 -17.07 -7.84
CA GLU A 253 -19.86 -17.24 -6.72
C GLU A 253 -19.49 -16.34 -5.53
N GLN A 254 -18.20 -16.31 -5.16
CA GLN A 254 -17.70 -15.46 -4.07
C GLN A 254 -17.85 -13.97 -4.40
N LYS A 255 -17.81 -13.60 -5.67
CA LYS A 255 -18.04 -12.23 -6.14
C LYS A 255 -19.54 -11.87 -6.22
N GLY A 256 -20.44 -12.83 -6.06
CA GLY A 256 -21.87 -12.63 -6.23
C GLY A 256 -22.31 -12.44 -7.69
N LEU A 257 -21.54 -13.00 -8.64
CA LEU A 257 -21.80 -12.92 -10.07
C LEU A 257 -22.60 -14.12 -10.60
N LYS A 258 -22.95 -15.06 -9.72
CA LYS A 258 -23.82 -16.24 -10.00
C LYS A 258 -24.94 -16.33 -9.01
#